data_f60e7da14c6e611b037dde79d15f6a66
#
_entry.id   f60e7da14c6e611b037dde79d15f6a66
#
_cell.length_a   1.000
_cell.length_b   1.000
_cell.length_c   1.000
_cell.angle_alpha   90.00
_cell.angle_beta   90.00
_cell.angle_gamma   90.00
#
_symmetry.space_group_name_H-M   'P 1'
#
loop_
_entity.id
_entity.type
_entity.pdbx_description
1 polymer ?
#
loop_
_entity_poly.entity_id
_entity_poly.type
_entity_poly.pdbx_seq_one_letter_code
_entity_poly.pdbx_strand_id
1 'polypeptide(L)'
;APGTTTLSVKDKHNKTADISVKVIRKLVVDNSADITYLVIDEPVTIKILDGNGEYTCKGNGSATYLKCSMAENGTEVIVEGLKRYRYNKTITISDKEGQSIDIYVNTIDDPYLVNPSYRYLIAGSYAYQSLSTSKAGEAIYSPEFNISQLIIKSATTTSATGFAVEFTGDLSVGTKTKPMLYKVAKGKVDKSKEYPIEDCRIDKIEDGWYWVSFIEPGYTVRSYFITKQ
;
A
#
# COMPACT_ATOMS: atom_id res chain seq x y z
N ALA A 1 5.87 -34.37 -1.24
CA ALA A 1 5.00 -34.07 -2.39
C ALA A 1 3.56 -33.91 -1.92
N PRO A 2 2.73 -33.08 -2.53
CA PRO A 2 1.31 -33.04 -2.24
C PRO A 2 0.62 -34.38 -2.50
N GLY A 3 -0.37 -34.72 -1.70
CA GLY A 3 -1.09 -35.98 -1.86
C GLY A 3 -1.91 -36.29 -0.63
N THR A 4 -2.67 -37.36 -0.72
CA THR A 4 -3.45 -37.91 0.42
C THR A 4 -2.86 -39.23 0.82
N THR A 5 -2.70 -39.46 2.11
CA THR A 5 -2.30 -40.75 2.70
C THR A 5 -3.20 -41.07 3.86
N THR A 6 -3.29 -42.36 4.19
CA THR A 6 -4.03 -42.82 5.35
C THR A 6 -3.04 -43.27 6.42
N LEU A 7 -3.23 -42.78 7.62
CA LEU A 7 -2.50 -43.14 8.80
C LEU A 7 -3.37 -44.10 9.60
N SER A 8 -2.97 -45.38 9.69
CA SER A 8 -3.69 -46.39 10.45
C SER A 8 -3.07 -46.53 11.82
N VAL A 9 -3.85 -46.34 12.86
CA VAL A 9 -3.46 -46.54 14.25
C VAL A 9 -4.16 -47.81 14.76
N LYS A 10 -3.38 -48.74 15.31
CA LYS A 10 -3.86 -49.99 15.84
C LYS A 10 -3.66 -50.06 17.36
N ASP A 11 -4.71 -50.40 18.09
CA ASP A 11 -4.62 -50.55 19.54
C ASP A 11 -4.14 -51.97 19.94
N LYS A 12 -3.95 -52.15 21.22
CA LYS A 12 -3.52 -53.45 21.80
C LYS A 12 -4.52 -54.59 21.59
N HIS A 13 -5.75 -54.29 21.22
CA HIS A 13 -6.81 -55.26 20.93
C HIS A 13 -7.03 -55.43 19.42
N ASN A 14 -6.08 -55.01 18.61
CA ASN A 14 -6.12 -55.06 17.14
C ASN A 14 -7.23 -54.24 16.49
N LYS A 15 -7.87 -53.28 17.20
CA LYS A 15 -8.80 -52.34 16.59
C LYS A 15 -8.00 -51.27 15.86
N THR A 16 -8.39 -51.00 14.63
CA THR A 16 -7.73 -50.03 13.78
C THR A 16 -8.62 -48.79 13.65
N ALA A 17 -8.01 -47.62 13.71
CA ALA A 17 -8.60 -46.36 13.35
C ALA A 17 -7.76 -45.72 12.26
N ASP A 18 -8.42 -45.27 11.17
CA ASP A 18 -7.77 -44.65 10.02
C ASP A 18 -7.99 -43.16 10.05
N ILE A 19 -6.92 -42.42 9.84
CA ILE A 19 -6.93 -40.96 9.72
C ILE A 19 -6.42 -40.64 8.33
N SER A 20 -7.25 -39.95 7.55
CA SER A 20 -6.81 -39.40 6.27
C SER A 20 -6.02 -38.13 6.50
N VAL A 21 -4.79 -38.08 5.97
CA VAL A 21 -3.90 -36.92 6.02
C VAL A 21 -3.70 -36.44 4.61
N LYS A 22 -4.06 -35.17 4.37
CA LYS A 22 -3.88 -34.49 3.08
C LYS A 22 -2.74 -33.48 3.21
N VAL A 23 -1.74 -33.63 2.37
CA VAL A 23 -0.65 -32.65 2.22
C VAL A 23 -0.94 -31.78 1.01
N ILE A 24 -1.00 -30.48 1.21
CA ILE A 24 -1.28 -29.48 0.17
C ILE A 24 -0.09 -28.54 0.02
N ARG A 25 0.03 -27.90 -1.15
CA ARG A 25 1.00 -26.82 -1.37
C ARG A 25 0.49 -25.54 -0.74
N LYS A 26 1.39 -24.73 -0.20
CA LYS A 26 1.05 -23.38 0.26
C LYS A 26 0.76 -22.50 -0.94
N LEU A 27 -0.32 -21.73 -0.89
CA LEU A 27 -0.58 -20.70 -1.88
C LEU A 27 0.43 -19.56 -1.70
N VAL A 28 1.13 -19.21 -2.76
CA VAL A 28 2.15 -18.12 -2.79
C VAL A 28 1.93 -17.26 -4.02
N VAL A 29 1.93 -15.98 -3.84
CA VAL A 29 1.81 -15.00 -4.93
C VAL A 29 3.04 -14.09 -4.94
N ASP A 30 3.37 -13.60 -6.13
CA ASP A 30 4.34 -12.54 -6.30
C ASP A 30 3.65 -11.20 -6.02
N ASN A 31 3.97 -10.60 -4.89
CA ASN A 31 3.54 -9.25 -4.52
C ASN A 31 4.71 -8.24 -4.59
N SER A 32 5.78 -8.59 -5.29
CA SER A 32 6.91 -7.69 -5.52
C SER A 32 6.52 -6.48 -6.39
N ALA A 33 5.48 -6.63 -7.22
CA ALA A 33 4.83 -5.47 -7.82
C ALA A 33 4.18 -4.66 -6.68
N ASP A 34 4.54 -3.41 -6.56
CA ASP A 34 3.92 -2.49 -5.60
C ASP A 34 2.50 -2.15 -6.07
N ILE A 35 1.56 -3.10 -5.85
CA ILE A 35 0.13 -2.92 -6.15
C ILE A 35 -0.60 -2.22 -5.00
N THR A 36 0.15 -1.68 -4.08
CA THR A 36 -0.36 -0.92 -2.95
C THR A 36 -1.28 0.21 -3.40
N TYR A 37 -1.07 0.70 -4.60
CA TYR A 37 -2.03 1.54 -5.31
C TYR A 37 -2.10 1.17 -6.79
N LEU A 38 -3.30 1.23 -7.32
CA LEU A 38 -3.58 1.02 -8.73
C LEU A 38 -3.84 2.37 -9.38
N VAL A 39 -3.10 2.69 -10.40
CA VAL A 39 -3.40 3.84 -11.25
C VAL A 39 -4.60 3.47 -12.14
N ILE A 40 -5.55 4.38 -12.28
CA ILE A 40 -6.71 4.17 -13.15
C ILE A 40 -6.23 3.93 -14.59
N ASP A 41 -6.85 2.97 -15.25
CA ASP A 41 -6.53 2.53 -16.63
C ASP A 41 -5.15 1.88 -16.81
N GLU A 42 -4.40 1.61 -15.71
CA GLU A 42 -3.15 0.88 -15.73
C GLU A 42 -3.29 -0.45 -14.97
N PRO A 43 -3.64 -1.55 -15.63
CA PRO A 43 -3.78 -2.84 -14.96
C PRO A 43 -2.43 -3.38 -14.47
N VAL A 44 -2.44 -4.00 -13.30
CA VAL A 44 -1.29 -4.67 -12.69
C VAL A 44 -1.52 -6.18 -12.70
N THR A 45 -0.46 -6.93 -12.99
CA THR A 45 -0.50 -8.40 -12.99
C THR A 45 0.21 -8.94 -11.76
N ILE A 46 -0.47 -9.85 -11.05
CA ILE A 46 0.07 -10.60 -9.91
C ILE A 46 0.27 -12.05 -10.36
N LYS A 47 1.48 -12.58 -10.19
CA LYS A 47 1.77 -13.97 -10.50
C LYS A 47 1.48 -14.87 -9.31
N ILE A 48 0.88 -16.02 -9.56
CA ILE A 48 0.76 -17.10 -8.59
C ILE A 48 1.98 -17.99 -8.75
N LEU A 49 2.81 -18.05 -7.73
CA LEU A 49 4.10 -18.73 -7.76
C LEU A 49 4.00 -20.20 -7.35
N ASP A 50 3.08 -20.54 -6.42
CA ASP A 50 2.80 -21.89 -5.98
C ASP A 50 1.38 -21.98 -5.41
N GLY A 51 0.83 -23.20 -5.32
CA GLY A 51 -0.50 -23.50 -4.81
C GLY A 51 -1.06 -24.81 -5.37
N ASN A 52 -2.37 -25.01 -5.24
CA ASN A 52 -3.00 -26.28 -5.58
C ASN A 52 -3.82 -26.25 -6.89
N GLY A 53 -3.73 -25.16 -7.65
CA GLY A 53 -4.45 -25.00 -8.92
C GLY A 53 -5.91 -24.52 -8.77
N GLU A 54 -6.62 -24.38 -9.90
CA GLU A 54 -7.99 -23.85 -9.96
C GLU A 54 -8.12 -22.53 -9.20
N TYR A 55 -7.22 -21.60 -9.52
CA TYR A 55 -7.16 -20.32 -8.83
C TYR A 55 -8.34 -19.42 -9.22
N THR A 56 -8.80 -18.68 -8.24
CA THR A 56 -9.84 -17.67 -8.41
C THR A 56 -9.42 -16.36 -7.78
N CYS A 57 -9.93 -15.25 -8.28
CA CYS A 57 -9.75 -13.96 -7.64
C CYS A 57 -11.08 -13.24 -7.44
N LYS A 58 -11.19 -12.53 -6.34
CA LYS A 58 -12.37 -11.75 -6.00
C LYS A 58 -11.96 -10.40 -5.42
N GLY A 59 -12.48 -9.33 -5.99
CA GLY A 59 -12.36 -7.99 -5.41
C GLY A 59 -13.38 -7.80 -4.27
N ASN A 60 -12.91 -7.49 -3.09
CA ASN A 60 -13.75 -7.10 -1.96
C ASN A 60 -14.05 -5.60 -2.06
N GLY A 61 -15.18 -5.25 -2.59
CA GLY A 61 -15.61 -3.89 -2.82
C GLY A 61 -16.57 -3.80 -3.99
N SER A 62 -17.11 -2.61 -4.22
CA SER A 62 -17.96 -2.40 -5.39
C SER A 62 -17.15 -2.61 -6.66
N ALA A 63 -17.68 -3.41 -7.58
CA ALA A 63 -17.14 -3.55 -8.94
C ALA A 63 -16.98 -2.20 -9.69
N THR A 64 -17.51 -1.12 -9.11
CA THR A 64 -17.34 0.25 -9.60
C THR A 64 -15.90 0.79 -9.44
N TYR A 65 -15.14 0.27 -8.48
CA TYR A 65 -13.84 0.83 -8.12
C TYR A 65 -12.66 -0.05 -8.50
N LEU A 66 -12.88 -1.35 -8.51
CA LEU A 66 -11.84 -2.35 -8.65
C LEU A 66 -12.40 -3.56 -9.40
N LYS A 67 -11.63 -4.06 -10.35
CA LYS A 67 -11.88 -5.32 -11.04
C LYS A 67 -10.67 -6.22 -10.89
N CYS A 68 -10.89 -7.51 -10.67
CA CYS A 68 -9.85 -8.51 -10.80
C CYS A 68 -10.39 -9.69 -11.62
N SER A 69 -9.52 -10.28 -12.41
CA SER A 69 -9.82 -11.44 -13.25
C SER A 69 -8.59 -12.35 -13.35
N MET A 70 -8.83 -13.62 -13.55
CA MET A 70 -7.76 -14.55 -13.92
C MET A 70 -7.36 -14.30 -15.38
N ALA A 71 -6.07 -14.32 -15.64
CA ALA A 71 -5.54 -14.34 -17.00
C ALA A 71 -5.81 -15.72 -17.64
N GLU A 72 -5.74 -15.79 -18.97
CA GLU A 72 -5.98 -17.04 -19.72
C GLU A 72 -5.04 -18.18 -19.35
N ASN A 73 -3.81 -17.87 -18.92
CA ASN A 73 -2.83 -18.85 -18.47
C ASN A 73 -3.18 -19.50 -17.12
N GLY A 74 -4.21 -18.99 -16.42
CA GLY A 74 -4.70 -19.52 -15.15
C GLY A 74 -3.73 -19.39 -13.95
N THR A 75 -2.61 -18.69 -14.13
CA THR A 75 -1.58 -18.51 -13.07
C THR A 75 -1.26 -17.04 -12.80
N GLU A 76 -1.97 -16.15 -13.41
CA GLU A 76 -1.84 -14.71 -13.21
C GLU A 76 -3.20 -14.07 -12.93
N VAL A 77 -3.20 -13.08 -12.05
CA VAL A 77 -4.36 -12.25 -11.71
C VAL A 77 -4.14 -10.86 -12.27
N ILE A 78 -5.07 -10.40 -13.08
CA ILE A 78 -5.09 -9.04 -13.62
C ILE A 78 -5.96 -8.19 -12.70
N VAL A 79 -5.40 -7.11 -12.19
CA VAL A 79 -6.06 -6.17 -11.28
C VAL A 79 -6.13 -4.80 -11.93
N GLU A 80 -7.32 -4.24 -11.96
CA GLU A 80 -7.62 -3.01 -12.69
C GLU A 80 -8.35 -2.03 -11.78
N GLY A 81 -7.79 -0.82 -11.63
CA GLY A 81 -8.43 0.29 -10.95
C GLY A 81 -9.38 1.01 -11.89
N LEU A 82 -10.68 1.06 -11.55
CA LEU A 82 -11.71 1.64 -12.41
C LEU A 82 -12.10 3.06 -12.00
N LYS A 83 -11.98 3.38 -10.72
CA LYS A 83 -12.36 4.67 -10.19
C LYS A 83 -11.59 4.94 -8.91
N ARG A 84 -11.16 6.18 -8.73
CA ARG A 84 -10.51 6.64 -7.51
C ARG A 84 -11.33 6.30 -6.27
N TYR A 85 -10.63 5.71 -5.30
CA TYR A 85 -11.20 5.39 -4.00
C TYR A 85 -10.16 5.61 -2.90
N ARG A 86 -10.57 6.22 -1.82
CA ARG A 86 -9.67 6.69 -0.77
C ARG A 86 -9.42 5.71 0.37
N TYR A 87 -10.07 4.54 0.35
CA TYR A 87 -9.86 3.49 1.35
C TYR A 87 -9.31 2.23 0.68
N ASN A 88 -8.61 1.44 1.46
CA ASN A 88 -8.14 0.15 0.97
C ASN A 88 -9.30 -0.72 0.51
N LYS A 89 -9.09 -1.37 -0.61
CA LYS A 89 -9.87 -2.50 -1.07
C LYS A 89 -9.03 -3.74 -0.93
N THR A 90 -9.67 -4.88 -0.86
CA THR A 90 -8.99 -6.17 -0.77
C THR A 90 -9.27 -6.96 -2.02
N ILE A 91 -8.23 -7.58 -2.56
CA ILE A 91 -8.34 -8.66 -3.53
C ILE A 91 -8.03 -9.94 -2.81
N THR A 92 -8.91 -10.92 -2.89
CA THR A 92 -8.69 -12.25 -2.35
C THR A 92 -8.39 -13.20 -3.49
N ILE A 93 -7.23 -13.84 -3.47
CA ILE A 93 -6.84 -14.91 -4.38
C ILE A 93 -6.98 -16.22 -3.62
N SER A 94 -7.67 -17.20 -4.22
CA SER A 94 -7.94 -18.49 -3.59
C SER A 94 -7.58 -19.65 -4.53
N ASP A 95 -7.23 -20.81 -3.95
CA ASP A 95 -7.01 -22.04 -4.68
C ASP A 95 -8.10 -23.07 -4.40
N LYS A 96 -8.09 -24.20 -5.10
CA LYS A 96 -9.09 -25.26 -4.96
C LYS A 96 -9.10 -25.95 -3.58
N GLU A 97 -8.03 -25.82 -2.81
CA GLU A 97 -7.92 -26.38 -1.46
C GLU A 97 -8.44 -25.41 -0.39
N GLY A 98 -8.99 -24.26 -0.81
CA GLY A 98 -9.57 -23.26 0.07
C GLY A 98 -8.55 -22.34 0.76
N GLN A 99 -7.28 -22.41 0.38
CA GLN A 99 -6.31 -21.42 0.83
C GLN A 99 -6.59 -20.08 0.16
N SER A 100 -6.37 -19.00 0.88
CA SER A 100 -6.57 -17.65 0.35
C SER A 100 -5.49 -16.68 0.82
N ILE A 101 -5.20 -15.70 -0.02
CA ILE A 101 -4.31 -14.57 0.28
C ILE A 101 -5.07 -13.29 -0.03
N ASP A 102 -5.08 -12.38 0.94
CA ASP A 102 -5.64 -11.05 0.78
C ASP A 102 -4.54 -10.05 0.46
N ILE A 103 -4.78 -9.25 -0.59
CA ILE A 103 -3.90 -8.19 -1.03
C ILE A 103 -4.68 -6.87 -0.94
N TYR A 104 -4.11 -5.92 -0.21
CA TYR A 104 -4.71 -4.61 -0.05
C TYR A 104 -4.30 -3.69 -1.20
N VAL A 105 -5.27 -3.03 -1.81
CA VAL A 105 -5.06 -2.12 -2.92
C VAL A 105 -5.85 -0.83 -2.73
N ASN A 106 -5.35 0.23 -3.30
CA ASN A 106 -6.03 1.51 -3.41
C ASN A 106 -6.03 1.96 -4.86
N THR A 107 -7.10 2.58 -5.32
CA THR A 107 -7.19 3.12 -6.67
C THR A 107 -7.00 4.63 -6.63
N ILE A 108 -6.03 5.12 -7.37
CA ILE A 108 -5.68 6.53 -7.44
C ILE A 108 -5.68 7.03 -8.89
N ASP A 109 -5.82 8.35 -9.08
CA ASP A 109 -5.43 8.98 -10.33
C ASP A 109 -3.90 8.90 -10.46
N ASP A 110 -3.37 8.82 -11.67
CA ASP A 110 -1.93 8.89 -11.87
C ASP A 110 -1.40 10.20 -11.27
N PRO A 111 -0.55 10.13 -10.25
CA PRO A 111 -0.04 11.32 -9.58
C PRO A 111 0.87 12.15 -10.48
N TYR A 112 1.42 11.56 -11.54
CA TYR A 112 2.32 12.23 -12.49
C TYR A 112 1.59 12.92 -13.64
N LEU A 113 0.35 12.51 -13.94
CA LEU A 113 -0.48 13.10 -15.00
C LEU A 113 -1.40 14.22 -14.49
N VAL A 114 -1.57 14.36 -13.21
CA VAL A 114 -2.47 15.35 -12.62
C VAL A 114 -1.79 16.71 -12.56
N ASN A 115 -2.49 17.76 -12.88
CA ASN A 115 -2.01 19.12 -12.62
C ASN A 115 -1.59 19.25 -11.16
N PRO A 116 -0.36 19.71 -10.87
CA PRO A 116 0.12 19.78 -9.50
C PRO A 116 -0.80 20.66 -8.66
N SER A 117 -1.18 20.18 -7.52
CA SER A 117 -1.93 20.89 -6.50
C SER A 117 -1.62 20.26 -5.16
N TYR A 118 -1.79 20.98 -4.06
CA TYR A 118 -1.65 20.37 -2.73
C TYR A 118 -2.65 19.24 -2.59
N ARG A 119 -2.16 18.02 -2.68
CA ARG A 119 -2.95 16.79 -2.65
C ARG A 119 -2.39 15.83 -1.65
N TYR A 120 -3.28 15.12 -1.05
CA TYR A 120 -2.94 14.01 -0.20
C TYR A 120 -3.81 12.81 -0.55
N LEU A 121 -3.18 11.76 -1.00
CA LEU A 121 -3.82 10.51 -1.37
C LEU A 121 -3.26 9.42 -0.46
N ILE A 122 -4.08 8.91 0.44
CA ILE A 122 -3.69 7.82 1.32
C ILE A 122 -4.70 6.72 1.26
N ALA A 123 -4.21 5.53 1.41
CA ALA A 123 -4.99 4.35 1.61
C ALA A 123 -4.88 3.90 3.06
N GLY A 124 -5.90 4.18 3.82
CA GLY A 124 -6.12 3.53 5.11
C GLY A 124 -5.23 3.98 6.26
N SER A 125 -4.67 5.16 6.21
CA SER A 125 -3.71 5.61 7.18
C SER A 125 -4.28 6.54 8.24
N TYR A 126 -3.53 6.66 9.30
CA TYR A 126 -3.63 7.65 10.34
C TYR A 126 -3.69 9.09 9.82
N ALA A 127 -2.89 9.39 8.84
CA ALA A 127 -2.76 10.73 8.27
C ALA A 127 -4.00 11.13 7.46
N TYR A 128 -4.66 10.18 6.83
CA TYR A 128 -5.82 10.41 5.98
C TYR A 128 -6.98 11.11 6.69
N GLN A 129 -7.19 10.83 7.97
CA GLN A 129 -8.31 11.39 8.73
C GLN A 129 -8.27 12.92 8.87
N SER A 130 -7.17 13.55 8.53
CA SER A 130 -6.95 14.97 8.80
C SER A 130 -7.00 15.89 7.58
N LEU A 131 -6.86 15.40 6.34
CA LEU A 131 -6.65 16.26 5.17
C LEU A 131 -7.44 15.85 3.93
N SER A 132 -8.74 16.06 3.95
CA SER A 132 -9.53 15.96 2.70
C SER A 132 -9.27 17.12 1.73
N THR A 133 -8.74 18.25 2.18
CA THR A 133 -8.43 19.44 1.36
C THR A 133 -7.24 20.16 1.92
N SER A 134 -6.06 19.95 1.33
CA SER A 134 -4.89 20.77 1.62
C SER A 134 -4.93 22.05 0.79
N LYS A 135 -4.50 23.16 1.39
CA LYS A 135 -4.50 24.48 0.74
C LYS A 135 -3.13 25.15 0.73
N ALA A 136 -2.17 24.58 1.46
CA ALA A 136 -0.83 25.08 1.55
C ALA A 136 0.18 23.95 1.80
N GLY A 137 1.41 24.17 1.44
CA GLY A 137 2.52 23.29 1.69
C GLY A 137 3.83 24.05 1.72
N GLU A 138 4.86 23.38 2.14
CA GLU A 138 6.22 23.92 2.20
C GLU A 138 7.20 22.77 1.93
N ALA A 139 8.31 23.08 1.24
CA ALA A 139 9.46 22.20 1.10
C ALA A 139 10.69 22.95 1.63
N ILE A 140 11.28 22.46 2.68
CA ILE A 140 12.34 23.14 3.42
C ILE A 140 13.55 22.20 3.50
N TYR A 141 14.73 22.71 3.19
CA TYR A 141 16.00 22.05 3.45
C TYR A 141 16.87 22.91 4.36
N SER A 142 17.38 22.32 5.41
CA SER A 142 18.31 22.95 6.36
C SER A 142 19.69 22.32 6.20
N PRO A 143 20.60 22.94 5.43
CA PRO A 143 21.93 22.38 5.16
C PRO A 143 22.77 22.15 6.44
N GLU A 144 22.63 23.04 7.42
CA GLU A 144 23.33 22.97 8.70
C GLU A 144 23.07 21.67 9.46
N PHE A 145 21.84 21.17 9.40
CA PHE A 145 21.42 19.93 10.07
C PHE A 145 21.32 18.75 9.12
N ASN A 146 21.49 18.98 7.82
CA ASN A 146 21.24 18.00 6.76
C ASN A 146 19.84 17.36 6.87
N ILE A 147 18.81 18.17 7.14
CA ILE A 147 17.43 17.74 7.33
C ILE A 147 16.53 18.47 6.34
N SER A 148 15.63 17.70 5.74
CA SER A 148 14.55 18.22 4.92
C SER A 148 13.20 17.96 5.54
N GLN A 149 12.26 18.89 5.29
CA GLN A 149 10.85 18.76 5.65
C GLN A 149 9.98 19.06 4.44
N LEU A 150 9.01 18.19 4.20
CA LEU A 150 7.96 18.35 3.21
C LEU A 150 6.63 18.42 3.95
N ILE A 151 5.95 19.55 3.84
CA ILE A 151 4.77 19.89 4.65
C ILE A 151 3.56 20.04 3.74
N ILE A 152 2.41 19.57 4.23
CA ILE A 152 1.09 19.81 3.64
C ILE A 152 0.10 20.15 4.76
N LYS A 153 -0.70 21.17 4.58
CA LYS A 153 -1.58 21.69 5.62
C LYS A 153 -2.90 22.27 5.08
N SER A 154 -3.92 22.31 5.93
CA SER A 154 -5.28 22.73 5.56
C SER A 154 -5.43 24.22 5.26
N ALA A 155 -4.52 25.06 5.72
CA ALA A 155 -4.53 26.50 5.52
C ALA A 155 -3.14 27.09 5.71
N THR A 156 -2.99 28.40 5.42
CA THR A 156 -1.77 29.18 5.67
C THR A 156 -1.72 29.83 7.05
N THR A 157 -2.76 29.65 7.86
CA THR A 157 -2.94 30.32 9.16
C THR A 157 -2.30 29.55 10.31
N THR A 158 -2.18 30.22 11.46
CA THR A 158 -1.67 29.61 12.70
C THR A 158 -2.60 28.52 13.29
N SER A 159 -3.82 28.37 12.79
CA SER A 159 -4.73 27.28 13.17
C SER A 159 -4.63 26.07 12.26
N ALA A 160 -3.78 26.10 11.22
CA ALA A 160 -3.65 25.03 10.25
C ALA A 160 -3.27 23.70 10.90
N THR A 161 -3.86 22.63 10.40
CA THR A 161 -3.52 21.24 10.71
C THR A 161 -3.03 20.53 9.47
N GLY A 162 -2.21 19.51 9.61
CA GLY A 162 -1.64 18.78 8.49
C GLY A 162 -0.57 17.78 8.91
N PHE A 163 0.34 17.52 7.98
CA PHE A 163 1.48 16.63 8.18
C PHE A 163 2.76 17.24 7.66
N ALA A 164 3.86 16.75 8.22
CA ALA A 164 5.18 16.92 7.69
C ALA A 164 5.86 15.55 7.59
N VAL A 165 6.54 15.32 6.49
CA VAL A 165 7.54 14.27 6.38
C VAL A 165 8.90 14.93 6.54
N GLU A 166 9.65 14.48 7.53
CA GLU A 166 11.03 14.92 7.78
C GLU A 166 11.98 13.75 7.50
N PHE A 167 13.14 14.02 6.93
CA PHE A 167 14.16 13.01 6.65
C PHE A 167 15.55 13.62 6.63
N THR A 168 16.57 12.76 6.76
CA THR A 168 17.96 13.15 6.59
C THR A 168 18.31 13.22 5.11
N GLY A 169 18.98 14.30 4.71
CA GLY A 169 19.39 14.58 3.34
C GLY A 169 18.64 15.74 2.70
N ASP A 170 18.97 16.03 1.47
CA ASP A 170 18.40 17.10 0.67
C ASP A 170 17.06 16.73 0.02
N LEU A 171 16.49 17.68 -0.73
CA LEU A 171 15.20 17.52 -1.44
C LEU A 171 15.36 16.88 -2.84
N SER A 172 16.45 16.20 -3.16
CA SER A 172 16.61 15.53 -4.44
C SER A 172 15.65 14.36 -4.63
N VAL A 173 15.43 13.94 -5.88
CA VAL A 173 14.63 12.73 -6.20
C VAL A 173 15.33 11.49 -5.63
N GLY A 174 14.57 10.52 -5.15
CA GLY A 174 15.04 9.22 -4.66
C GLY A 174 14.61 8.89 -3.24
N THR A 175 15.04 7.73 -2.77
CA THR A 175 14.75 7.20 -1.43
C THR A 175 15.41 8.05 -0.35
N LYS A 176 14.69 8.26 0.76
CA LYS A 176 15.10 9.12 1.87
C LYS A 176 15.52 8.32 3.10
N THR A 177 16.44 8.89 3.87
CA THR A 177 17.04 8.22 5.05
C THR A 177 16.38 8.72 6.32
N LYS A 178 16.09 7.79 7.25
CA LYS A 178 15.46 8.07 8.55
C LYS A 178 14.18 8.92 8.44
N PRO A 179 13.24 8.54 7.60
CA PRO A 179 12.05 9.34 7.42
C PRO A 179 11.11 9.22 8.62
N MET A 180 10.54 10.35 9.01
CA MET A 180 9.57 10.49 10.11
C MET A 180 8.35 11.26 9.64
N LEU A 181 7.18 10.81 10.06
CA LEU A 181 5.93 11.53 9.86
C LEU A 181 5.56 12.27 11.16
N TYR A 182 5.22 13.53 11.02
CA TYR A 182 4.78 14.40 12.12
C TYR A 182 3.41 15.00 11.82
N LYS A 183 2.67 15.33 12.85
CA LYS A 183 1.51 16.18 12.72
C LYS A 183 1.91 17.66 12.58
N VAL A 184 1.11 18.40 11.82
CA VAL A 184 1.09 19.85 11.90
C VAL A 184 -0.09 20.25 12.79
N ALA A 185 0.18 20.98 13.85
CA ALA A 185 -0.80 21.51 14.77
C ALA A 185 -0.55 22.99 14.99
N LYS A 186 -1.59 23.81 14.99
CA LYS A 186 -1.46 25.26 15.14
C LYS A 186 -0.45 25.88 14.17
N GLY A 187 -0.42 25.39 12.93
CA GLY A 187 0.47 25.84 11.87
C GLY A 187 1.93 25.42 11.99
N LYS A 188 2.31 24.67 13.01
CA LYS A 188 3.69 24.22 13.25
C LYS A 188 3.78 22.69 13.26
N VAL A 189 4.94 22.17 12.87
CA VAL A 189 5.27 20.75 13.02
C VAL A 189 5.34 20.39 14.49
N ASP A 190 4.54 19.44 14.92
CA ASP A 190 4.49 18.95 16.31
C ASP A 190 5.42 17.73 16.45
N LYS A 191 6.58 17.95 17.04
CA LYS A 191 7.58 16.90 17.28
C LYS A 191 7.38 16.14 18.61
N SER A 192 6.26 16.33 19.30
CA SER A 192 5.98 15.61 20.55
C SER A 192 5.68 14.12 20.35
N LYS A 193 5.32 13.72 19.13
CA LYS A 193 5.14 12.34 18.72
C LYS A 193 5.80 12.09 17.38
N GLU A 194 6.62 11.07 17.34
CA GLU A 194 7.32 10.59 16.16
C GLU A 194 6.62 9.36 15.62
N TYR A 195 6.40 9.35 14.30
CA TYR A 195 5.85 8.20 13.59
C TYR A 195 6.86 7.80 12.50
N PRO A 196 7.73 6.81 12.79
CA PRO A 196 8.64 6.32 11.76
C PRO A 196 7.85 5.77 10.59
N ILE A 197 8.28 6.10 9.40
CA ILE A 197 7.70 5.62 8.14
C ILE A 197 8.76 4.87 7.34
N GLU A 198 8.33 4.02 6.43
CA GLU A 198 9.21 3.18 5.64
C GLU A 198 9.17 3.61 4.17
N ASP A 199 10.21 3.26 3.42
CA ASP A 199 10.31 3.45 1.98
C ASP A 199 9.84 4.84 1.50
N CYS A 200 10.26 5.89 2.21
CA CYS A 200 9.96 7.27 1.84
C CYS A 200 10.79 7.67 0.62
N ARG A 201 10.14 8.27 -0.37
CA ARG A 201 10.75 8.72 -1.61
C ARG A 201 10.23 10.10 -2.00
N ILE A 202 11.10 10.89 -2.61
CA ILE A 202 10.67 11.95 -3.53
C ILE A 202 10.68 11.31 -4.92
N ASP A 203 9.50 11.07 -5.48
CA ASP A 203 9.35 10.35 -6.75
C ASP A 203 9.60 11.27 -7.94
N LYS A 204 9.23 12.55 -7.83
CA LYS A 204 9.35 13.54 -8.89
C LYS A 204 9.47 14.95 -8.33
N ILE A 205 10.19 15.81 -9.04
CA ILE A 205 10.24 17.26 -8.81
C ILE A 205 10.03 17.94 -10.14
N GLU A 206 9.08 18.86 -10.22
CA GLU A 206 8.78 19.64 -11.42
C GLU A 206 8.15 20.97 -11.04
N ASP A 207 8.63 22.06 -11.59
CA ASP A 207 8.12 23.43 -11.35
C ASP A 207 7.97 23.82 -9.88
N GLY A 208 8.90 23.35 -9.03
CA GLY A 208 8.90 23.55 -7.59
C GLY A 208 7.89 22.68 -6.84
N TRP A 209 7.20 21.78 -7.51
CA TRP A 209 6.36 20.77 -6.89
C TRP A 209 7.14 19.48 -6.60
N TYR A 210 6.80 18.83 -5.48
CA TYR A 210 7.38 17.58 -5.00
C TYR A 210 6.29 16.52 -4.89
N TRP A 211 6.49 15.39 -5.55
CA TRP A 211 5.66 14.19 -5.41
C TRP A 211 6.36 13.27 -4.42
N VAL A 212 5.69 12.97 -3.33
CA VAL A 212 6.25 12.25 -2.20
C VAL A 212 5.41 11.03 -1.89
N SER A 213 6.06 9.90 -1.69
CA SER A 213 5.42 8.66 -1.29
C SER A 213 6.15 7.97 -0.14
N PHE A 214 5.43 7.21 0.67
CA PHE A 214 5.98 6.46 1.81
C PHE A 214 5.00 5.38 2.28
N ILE A 215 5.49 4.45 3.10
CA ILE A 215 4.69 3.41 3.75
C ILE A 215 4.64 3.71 5.24
N GLU A 216 3.44 3.74 5.83
CA GLU A 216 3.25 3.89 7.27
C GLU A 216 3.37 2.54 7.97
N PRO A 217 3.93 2.47 9.19
CA PRO A 217 4.07 1.22 9.92
C PRO A 217 2.75 0.49 10.10
N GLY A 218 2.75 -0.80 9.80
CA GLY A 218 1.56 -1.65 9.89
C GLY A 218 0.61 -1.54 8.70
N TYR A 219 0.97 -0.77 7.68
CA TYR A 219 0.23 -0.69 6.41
C TYR A 219 1.06 -1.28 5.28
N THR A 220 0.39 -1.90 4.32
CA THR A 220 1.00 -2.41 3.09
C THR A 220 0.80 -1.46 1.91
N VAL A 221 0.07 -0.39 2.14
CA VAL A 221 -0.36 0.56 1.12
C VAL A 221 0.47 1.82 1.21
N ARG A 222 0.99 2.26 0.08
CA ARG A 222 1.78 3.48 -0.04
C ARG A 222 0.91 4.72 0.09
N SER A 223 1.35 5.63 0.93
CA SER A 223 0.78 6.97 1.08
C SER A 223 1.46 7.94 0.13
N TYR A 224 0.72 8.94 -0.29
CA TYR A 224 1.14 9.91 -1.28
C TYR A 224 0.77 11.31 -0.89
N PHE A 225 1.62 12.29 -1.18
CA PHE A 225 1.21 13.69 -1.20
C PHE A 225 2.02 14.53 -2.20
N ILE A 226 1.48 15.67 -2.57
CA ILE A 226 2.12 16.64 -3.44
C ILE A 226 2.20 17.96 -2.68
N THR A 227 3.38 18.54 -2.60
CA THR A 227 3.61 19.84 -1.96
C THR A 227 4.48 20.72 -2.84
N LYS A 228 4.66 21.99 -2.46
CA LYS A 228 5.45 22.96 -3.22
C LYS A 228 6.37 23.76 -2.29
N GLN A 229 7.53 24.10 -2.82
CA GLN A 229 8.46 25.04 -2.18
C GLN A 229 7.89 26.45 -2.17
#